data_2e132f6135c970aec3940ed99a82c983
#
_entry.id   2e132f6135c970aec3940ed99a82c983
#
_cell.length_a   1.000
_cell.length_b   1.000
_cell.length_c   1.000
_cell.angle_alpha   90.00
_cell.angle_beta   90.00
_cell.angle_gamma   90.00
#
_symmetry.space_group_name_H-M   'P 1'
#
loop_
_entity.id
_entity.type
_entity.pdbx_description
1 polymer ?
#
loop_
_entity_poly.entity_id
_entity_poly.type
_entity_poly.pdbx_seq_one_letter_code
_entity_poly.pdbx_strand_id
1 'polypeptide(L)'
;MAPVELRSDAVAYVRAGANLKGVALGGRIRAEHDQQWSEQESKHYSAALVSFFNIIVPTGIIIHHTATIPGKGKVPASEGEVDQYHQTRGFNVLCFGREYHVAYHYLVLPDGKVQQGRPERCEGAHAPGYNSYLGISVAGDFSSADNPRGSKGLAKPTQKQMKSLIELCRKLRQQYNIPLQHILRHSDVAPTKCPGDRFPFEYVVSQVARVG
;
A
#
# COMPACT_ATOMS: atom_id res chain seq x y z
N MET A 1 8.46 -9.68 -31.04
CA MET A 1 7.11 -9.82 -30.52
C MET A 1 6.45 -8.46 -30.59
N ALA A 2 5.34 -8.34 -31.30
CA ALA A 2 4.59 -7.08 -31.36
C ALA A 2 3.98 -6.79 -29.99
N PRO A 3 3.92 -5.52 -29.53
CA PRO A 3 3.27 -5.17 -28.28
C PRO A 3 1.79 -5.56 -28.35
N VAL A 4 1.32 -6.28 -27.34
CA VAL A 4 -0.10 -6.60 -27.18
C VAL A 4 -0.80 -5.30 -26.80
N GLU A 5 -1.50 -4.66 -27.73
CA GLU A 5 -2.39 -3.55 -27.40
C GLU A 5 -3.54 -4.08 -26.52
N LEU A 6 -3.50 -3.72 -25.24
CA LEU A 6 -4.62 -3.96 -24.34
C LEU A 6 -5.77 -3.06 -24.76
N ARG A 7 -6.90 -3.63 -25.12
CA ARG A 7 -8.11 -2.88 -25.44
C ARG A 7 -8.62 -2.11 -24.19
N SER A 8 -9.30 -1.00 -24.45
CA SER A 8 -9.81 -0.06 -23.45
C SER A 8 -10.67 -0.72 -22.35
N ASP A 9 -11.37 -1.77 -22.68
CA ASP A 9 -12.27 -2.54 -21.79
C ASP A 9 -11.51 -3.43 -20.81
N ALA A 10 -10.40 -4.04 -21.22
CA ALA A 10 -9.54 -4.77 -20.29
C ALA A 10 -8.94 -3.83 -19.24
N VAL A 11 -8.54 -2.63 -19.65
CA VAL A 11 -8.05 -1.57 -18.75
C VAL A 11 -9.17 -1.07 -17.82
N ALA A 12 -10.39 -0.91 -18.31
CA ALA A 12 -11.55 -0.51 -17.51
C ALA A 12 -11.92 -1.57 -16.46
N TYR A 13 -11.82 -2.86 -16.80
CA TYR A 13 -12.11 -3.97 -15.90
C TYR A 13 -11.09 -4.08 -14.75
N VAL A 14 -9.82 -3.87 -15.07
CA VAL A 14 -8.74 -3.80 -14.06
C VAL A 14 -8.93 -2.57 -13.16
N ARG A 15 -9.36 -1.41 -13.72
CA ARG A 15 -9.66 -0.19 -12.95
C ARG A 15 -10.87 -0.33 -12.02
N ALA A 16 -11.86 -1.14 -12.40
CA ALA A 16 -13.04 -1.39 -11.57
C ALA A 16 -12.78 -2.31 -10.37
N GLY A 17 -11.56 -2.80 -10.17
CA GLY A 17 -11.21 -3.65 -9.02
C GLY A 17 -11.83 -5.05 -9.10
N ALA A 18 -12.21 -5.51 -10.29
CA ALA A 18 -12.72 -6.86 -10.47
C ALA A 18 -11.73 -7.90 -9.98
N ASN A 19 -12.24 -8.87 -9.23
CA ASN A 19 -11.43 -9.94 -8.66
C ASN A 19 -10.82 -10.76 -9.80
N LEU A 20 -9.50 -10.63 -9.99
CA LEU A 20 -8.74 -11.34 -11.01
C LEU A 20 -8.65 -12.86 -10.77
N LYS A 21 -9.36 -13.41 -9.79
CA LYS A 21 -9.54 -14.85 -9.66
C LYS A 21 -10.35 -15.36 -10.86
N GLY A 22 -9.67 -15.39 -11.94
CA GLY A 22 -9.74 -16.34 -13.05
C GLY A 22 -10.89 -16.24 -14.00
N VAL A 23 -12.05 -15.87 -13.76
CA VAL A 23 -13.16 -16.28 -14.64
C VAL A 23 -13.80 -15.10 -15.41
N ALA A 24 -13.85 -13.94 -14.83
CA ALA A 24 -14.56 -12.82 -15.44
C ALA A 24 -13.82 -12.17 -16.62
N LEU A 25 -12.50 -12.13 -16.59
CA LEU A 25 -11.67 -11.64 -17.71
C LEU A 25 -11.82 -12.54 -18.96
N GLY A 26 -11.78 -13.85 -18.76
CA GLY A 26 -11.97 -14.80 -19.86
C GLY A 26 -13.35 -14.70 -20.50
N GLY A 27 -14.40 -14.47 -19.73
CA GLY A 27 -15.77 -14.43 -20.24
C GLY A 27 -16.08 -13.25 -21.15
N ARG A 28 -15.57 -12.05 -20.87
CA ARG A 28 -15.83 -10.86 -21.71
C ARG A 28 -14.91 -10.75 -22.93
N ILE A 29 -13.65 -11.17 -22.78
CA ILE A 29 -12.76 -11.28 -23.94
C ILE A 29 -13.31 -12.30 -24.94
N ARG A 30 -13.97 -13.37 -24.44
CA ARG A 30 -14.69 -14.33 -25.30
C ARG A 30 -15.85 -13.71 -26.08
N ALA A 31 -16.62 -12.81 -25.49
CA ALA A 31 -17.80 -12.25 -26.12
C ALA A 31 -17.49 -11.40 -27.35
N GLU A 32 -16.30 -10.78 -27.43
CA GLU A 32 -15.93 -9.95 -28.57
C GLU A 32 -15.28 -10.71 -29.74
N HIS A 33 -14.76 -11.92 -29.52
CA HIS A 33 -13.96 -12.61 -30.52
C HIS A 33 -14.33 -14.06 -30.78
N ASP A 34 -15.38 -14.60 -30.14
CA ASP A 34 -15.77 -16.04 -30.28
C ASP A 34 -14.61 -17.04 -30.05
N GLN A 35 -13.52 -16.60 -29.41
CA GLN A 35 -12.36 -17.43 -29.12
C GLN A 35 -12.53 -18.14 -27.78
N GLN A 36 -12.65 -19.47 -27.81
CA GLN A 36 -12.51 -20.31 -26.62
C GLN A 36 -11.03 -20.40 -26.23
N TRP A 37 -10.67 -19.70 -25.16
CA TRP A 37 -9.35 -19.85 -24.56
C TRP A 37 -9.31 -21.14 -23.73
N SER A 38 -8.26 -21.92 -23.87
CA SER A 38 -7.99 -23.01 -22.95
C SER A 38 -7.76 -22.47 -21.52
N GLU A 39 -8.00 -23.31 -20.51
CA GLU A 39 -7.73 -22.93 -19.13
C GLU A 39 -6.27 -22.51 -18.91
N GLN A 40 -5.35 -23.11 -19.65
CA GLN A 40 -3.93 -22.84 -19.60
C GLN A 40 -3.58 -21.49 -20.22
N GLU A 41 -4.20 -21.12 -21.34
CA GLU A 41 -4.04 -19.80 -21.96
C GLU A 41 -4.63 -18.69 -21.09
N SER A 42 -5.80 -18.91 -20.47
CA SER A 42 -6.41 -17.98 -19.53
C SER A 42 -5.52 -17.73 -18.29
N LYS A 43 -4.88 -18.77 -17.76
CA LYS A 43 -3.91 -18.66 -16.67
C LYS A 43 -2.67 -17.89 -17.10
N HIS A 44 -2.15 -18.19 -18.30
CA HIS A 44 -0.96 -17.51 -18.82
C HIS A 44 -1.21 -16.02 -19.09
N TYR A 45 -2.37 -15.70 -19.67
CA TYR A 45 -2.76 -14.32 -19.94
C TYR A 45 -2.99 -13.51 -18.66
N SER A 46 -3.62 -14.13 -17.66
CA SER A 46 -3.80 -13.51 -16.33
C SER A 46 -2.47 -13.27 -15.63
N ALA A 47 -1.54 -14.22 -15.69
CA ALA A 47 -0.20 -14.08 -15.14
C ALA A 47 0.61 -12.97 -15.85
N ALA A 48 0.49 -12.86 -17.17
CA ALA A 48 1.13 -11.82 -17.97
C ALA A 48 0.59 -10.43 -17.62
N LEU A 49 -0.74 -10.28 -17.43
CA LEU A 49 -1.36 -9.02 -17.00
C LEU A 49 -0.91 -8.62 -15.58
N VAL A 50 -0.88 -9.56 -14.66
CA VAL A 50 -0.41 -9.31 -13.29
C VAL A 50 1.05 -8.84 -13.31
N SER A 51 1.91 -9.52 -14.07
CA SER A 51 3.31 -9.13 -14.24
C SER A 51 3.48 -7.75 -14.89
N PHE A 52 2.67 -7.44 -15.90
CA PHE A 52 2.75 -6.17 -16.63
C PHE A 52 2.32 -4.96 -15.77
N PHE A 53 1.34 -5.13 -14.88
CA PHE A 53 0.78 -4.04 -14.07
C PHE A 53 1.25 -4.04 -12.61
N ASN A 54 2.09 -4.98 -12.18
CA ASN A 54 2.47 -5.16 -10.78
C ASN A 54 1.25 -5.22 -9.84
N ILE A 55 0.20 -5.94 -10.27
CA ILE A 55 -1.05 -6.03 -9.54
C ILE A 55 -0.92 -7.10 -8.46
N ILE A 56 -1.27 -6.73 -7.24
CA ILE A 56 -1.30 -7.61 -6.07
C ILE A 56 -2.72 -7.84 -5.55
N VAL A 57 -2.89 -8.89 -4.76
CA VAL A 57 -4.00 -9.03 -3.81
C VAL A 57 -3.42 -8.85 -2.43
N PRO A 58 -3.78 -7.77 -1.71
CA PRO A 58 -3.22 -7.52 -0.38
C PRO A 58 -3.51 -8.66 0.59
N THR A 59 -2.47 -9.15 1.28
CA THR A 59 -2.57 -10.25 2.25
C THR A 59 -2.20 -9.85 3.67
N GLY A 60 -1.78 -8.59 3.86
CA GLY A 60 -1.40 -8.04 5.15
C GLY A 60 -1.27 -6.53 5.13
N ILE A 61 -0.92 -5.97 6.28
CA ILE A 61 -0.70 -4.53 6.49
C ILE A 61 0.63 -4.36 7.20
N ILE A 62 1.48 -3.44 6.72
CA ILE A 62 2.66 -3.01 7.45
C ILE A 62 2.51 -1.54 7.85
N ILE A 63 2.68 -1.29 9.15
CA ILE A 63 2.61 0.05 9.72
C ILE A 63 4.01 0.65 9.77
N HIS A 64 4.10 1.87 9.24
CA HIS A 64 5.30 2.69 9.20
C HIS A 64 5.07 4.04 9.90
N HIS A 65 6.16 4.73 10.20
CA HIS A 65 6.18 6.18 10.33
C HIS A 65 6.91 6.80 9.14
N THR A 66 6.65 8.07 8.87
CA THR A 66 7.35 8.76 7.76
C THR A 66 8.79 9.07 8.09
N ALA A 67 9.12 9.15 9.37
CA ALA A 67 10.35 9.75 9.87
C ALA A 67 10.58 11.18 9.33
N THR A 68 11.74 11.72 9.53
CA THR A 68 12.14 13.05 9.03
C THR A 68 12.74 12.92 7.64
N ILE A 69 12.32 13.77 6.70
CA ILE A 69 12.94 13.83 5.37
C ILE A 69 14.38 14.33 5.51
N PRO A 70 15.39 13.55 5.08
CA PRO A 70 16.78 14.00 5.06
C PRO A 70 16.95 15.31 4.30
N GLY A 71 17.72 16.24 4.87
CA GLY A 71 17.95 17.56 4.30
C GLY A 71 16.86 18.60 4.53
N LYS A 72 15.61 18.18 4.79
CA LYS A 72 14.51 19.11 5.13
C LYS A 72 14.33 19.30 6.63
N GLY A 73 14.86 18.40 7.46
CA GLY A 73 14.80 18.50 8.92
C GLY A 73 13.39 18.43 9.52
N LYS A 74 12.39 18.05 8.74
CA LYS A 74 10.98 17.98 9.14
C LYS A 74 10.29 16.74 8.62
N VAL A 75 9.21 16.35 9.29
CA VAL A 75 8.27 15.32 8.86
C VAL A 75 7.47 15.83 7.65
N PRO A 76 7.19 14.98 6.64
CA PRO A 76 6.37 15.38 5.50
C PRO A 76 4.95 15.76 5.94
N ALA A 77 4.40 16.80 5.32
CA ALA A 77 3.08 17.34 5.60
C ALA A 77 1.99 16.80 4.67
N SER A 78 2.37 16.09 3.60
CA SER A 78 1.43 15.54 2.63
C SER A 78 2.00 14.30 1.93
N GLU A 79 1.12 13.55 1.27
CA GLU A 79 1.50 12.44 0.40
C GLU A 79 2.40 12.92 -0.74
N GLY A 80 2.10 14.07 -1.35
CA GLY A 80 2.91 14.62 -2.42
C GLY A 80 4.34 14.98 -2.01
N GLU A 81 4.58 15.41 -0.77
CA GLU A 81 5.95 15.59 -0.26
C GLU A 81 6.69 14.26 -0.11
N VAL A 82 5.97 13.20 0.26
CA VAL A 82 6.53 11.83 0.34
C VAL A 82 6.82 11.31 -1.05
N ASP A 83 5.90 11.48 -2.00
CA ASP A 83 6.07 11.05 -3.40
C ASP A 83 7.30 11.72 -4.02
N GLN A 84 7.41 13.04 -3.90
CA GLN A 84 8.55 13.79 -4.40
C GLN A 84 9.88 13.33 -3.78
N TYR A 85 9.91 13.07 -2.46
CA TYR A 85 11.11 12.57 -1.79
C TYR A 85 11.46 11.16 -2.27
N HIS A 86 10.48 10.27 -2.41
CA HIS A 86 10.69 8.92 -2.90
C HIS A 86 11.14 8.89 -4.37
N GLN A 87 10.65 9.83 -5.20
CA GLN A 87 11.14 10.01 -6.57
C GLN A 87 12.65 10.28 -6.59
N THR A 88 13.15 11.16 -5.71
CA THR A 88 14.60 11.42 -5.60
C THR A 88 15.41 10.20 -5.15
N ARG A 89 14.74 9.19 -4.57
CA ARG A 89 15.33 7.92 -4.14
C ARG A 89 15.24 6.84 -5.23
N GLY A 90 14.70 7.15 -6.38
CA GLY A 90 14.51 6.22 -7.49
C GLY A 90 13.37 5.22 -7.28
N PHE A 91 12.46 5.47 -6.35
CA PHE A 91 11.27 4.65 -6.19
C PHE A 91 10.32 4.91 -7.36
N ASN A 92 9.94 3.84 -8.04
CA ASN A 92 9.10 3.90 -9.21
C ASN A 92 8.34 2.58 -9.36
N VAL A 93 7.05 2.66 -9.66
CA VAL A 93 6.24 1.52 -10.09
C VAL A 93 5.22 1.99 -11.12
N LEU A 94 5.15 1.28 -12.23
CA LEU A 94 4.07 1.43 -13.20
C LEU A 94 2.90 0.53 -12.77
N CYS A 95 1.74 1.13 -12.52
CA CYS A 95 0.56 0.39 -12.11
C CYS A 95 -0.70 1.05 -12.69
N PHE A 96 -1.59 0.27 -13.29
CA PHE A 96 -2.79 0.76 -13.99
C PHE A 96 -2.48 1.86 -15.03
N GLY A 97 -1.33 1.75 -15.71
CA GLY A 97 -0.91 2.72 -16.71
C GLY A 97 -0.47 4.08 -16.15
N ARG A 98 -0.24 4.18 -14.84
CA ARG A 98 0.29 5.36 -14.16
C ARG A 98 1.53 5.02 -13.35
N GLU A 99 2.48 5.94 -13.33
CA GLU A 99 3.69 5.87 -12.52
C GLU A 99 3.45 6.45 -11.12
N TYR A 100 3.97 5.76 -10.10
CA TYR A 100 3.89 6.16 -8.70
C TYR A 100 5.28 6.09 -8.07
N HIS A 101 5.68 7.12 -7.36
CA HIS A 101 6.94 7.16 -6.62
C HIS A 101 6.75 6.91 -5.13
N VAL A 102 5.61 7.36 -4.56
CA VAL A 102 5.29 7.08 -3.15
C VAL A 102 5.35 5.57 -2.87
N ALA A 103 6.12 5.18 -1.84
CA ALA A 103 6.30 3.76 -1.51
C ALA A 103 5.09 3.14 -0.81
N TYR A 104 4.26 3.96 -0.15
CA TYR A 104 3.14 3.56 0.68
C TYR A 104 1.81 3.59 -0.06
N HIS A 105 0.85 2.79 0.42
CA HIS A 105 -0.54 2.82 -0.06
C HIS A 105 -1.34 3.94 0.62
N TYR A 106 -1.00 4.26 1.87
CA TYR A 106 -1.68 5.28 2.64
C TYR A 106 -0.73 6.09 3.51
N LEU A 107 -1.07 7.37 3.68
CA LEU A 107 -0.45 8.28 4.62
C LEU A 107 -1.51 8.83 5.57
N VAL A 108 -1.28 8.72 6.89
CA VAL A 108 -2.16 9.28 7.93
C VAL A 108 -1.54 10.55 8.49
N LEU A 109 -2.15 11.70 8.20
CA LEU A 109 -1.66 13.03 8.60
C LEU A 109 -1.97 13.35 10.08
N PRO A 110 -1.29 14.34 10.69
CA PRO A 110 -1.48 14.70 12.10
C PRO A 110 -2.91 15.08 12.50
N ASP A 111 -3.70 15.64 11.57
CA ASP A 111 -5.10 15.99 11.76
C ASP A 111 -6.06 14.80 11.64
N GLY A 112 -5.51 13.61 11.32
CA GLY A 112 -6.27 12.38 11.08
C GLY A 112 -6.70 12.18 9.63
N LYS A 113 -6.42 13.12 8.73
CA LYS A 113 -6.73 12.93 7.31
C LYS A 113 -5.92 11.79 6.74
N VAL A 114 -6.59 10.87 6.04
CA VAL A 114 -5.96 9.76 5.32
C VAL A 114 -5.82 10.17 3.86
N GLN A 115 -4.60 10.12 3.36
CA GLN A 115 -4.29 10.33 1.95
C GLN A 115 -3.89 9.02 1.31
N GLN A 116 -4.41 8.75 0.12
CA GLN A 116 -4.04 7.58 -0.67
C GLN A 116 -2.79 7.92 -1.50
N GLY A 117 -1.80 7.06 -1.42
CA GLY A 117 -0.63 7.06 -2.30
C GLY A 117 -0.83 6.07 -3.45
N ARG A 118 -0.13 4.92 -3.41
CA ARG A 118 -0.35 3.86 -4.39
C ARG A 118 -1.76 3.27 -4.26
N PRO A 119 -2.42 2.89 -5.37
CA PRO A 119 -3.63 2.09 -5.30
C PRO A 119 -3.40 0.78 -4.52
N GLU A 120 -4.40 0.33 -3.77
CA GLU A 120 -4.29 -0.85 -2.88
C GLU A 120 -3.83 -2.13 -3.60
N ARG A 121 -4.10 -2.24 -4.88
CA ARG A 121 -3.72 -3.39 -5.71
C ARG A 121 -2.41 -3.21 -6.48
N CYS A 122 -1.71 -2.13 -6.26
CA CYS A 122 -0.36 -1.91 -6.77
C CYS A 122 0.66 -2.39 -5.76
N GLU A 123 1.75 -2.99 -6.23
CA GLU A 123 2.86 -3.37 -5.35
C GLU A 123 3.45 -2.15 -4.66
N GLY A 124 3.69 -2.24 -3.36
CA GLY A 124 4.38 -1.21 -2.59
C GLY A 124 5.89 -1.16 -2.91
N ALA A 125 6.60 -0.23 -2.26
CA ALA A 125 8.08 -0.20 -2.22
C ALA A 125 8.55 0.15 -0.81
N HIS A 126 7.88 -0.38 0.22
CA HIS A 126 8.05 0.03 1.61
C HIS A 126 8.69 -1.03 2.51
N ALA A 127 8.66 -2.31 2.11
CA ALA A 127 9.23 -3.42 2.87
C ALA A 127 9.63 -4.55 1.92
N PRO A 128 10.94 -4.71 1.59
CA PRO A 128 11.40 -5.78 0.70
C PRO A 128 10.92 -7.16 1.17
N GLY A 129 10.37 -7.96 0.25
CA GLY A 129 9.74 -9.26 0.54
C GLY A 129 8.29 -9.18 1.03
N TYR A 130 7.82 -7.98 1.42
CA TYR A 130 6.44 -7.73 1.90
C TYR A 130 5.74 -6.62 1.12
N ASN A 131 6.19 -6.27 -0.06
CA ASN A 131 5.59 -5.21 -0.87
C ASN A 131 4.18 -5.56 -1.39
N SER A 132 3.75 -6.81 -1.25
CA SER A 132 2.36 -7.24 -1.45
C SER A 132 1.44 -6.94 -0.25
N TYR A 133 1.99 -6.51 0.89
CA TYR A 133 1.23 -5.99 2.02
C TYR A 133 0.93 -4.51 1.79
N LEU A 134 -0.19 -4.04 2.36
CA LEU A 134 -0.53 -2.62 2.31
C LEU A 134 0.36 -1.83 3.27
N GLY A 135 1.21 -0.96 2.74
CA GLY A 135 2.00 -0.05 3.55
C GLY A 135 1.18 1.16 3.99
N ILE A 136 1.03 1.34 5.29
CA ILE A 136 0.38 2.51 5.89
C ILE A 136 1.42 3.28 6.68
N SER A 137 1.71 4.52 6.28
CA SER A 137 2.66 5.38 6.96
C SER A 137 1.93 6.45 7.79
N VAL A 138 2.32 6.61 9.05
CA VAL A 138 1.79 7.64 9.94
C VAL A 138 2.79 8.80 9.99
N ALA A 139 2.33 10.01 9.69
CA ALA A 139 3.20 11.19 9.63
C ALA A 139 3.73 11.56 11.02
N GLY A 140 5.02 11.39 11.21
CA GLY A 140 5.73 11.62 12.46
C GLY A 140 7.09 10.94 12.49
N ASP A 141 7.86 11.21 13.51
CA ASP A 141 9.12 10.52 13.81
C ASP A 141 9.08 10.02 15.26
N PHE A 142 8.60 8.79 15.41
CA PHE A 142 8.28 8.19 16.70
C PHE A 142 9.44 7.40 17.32
N SER A 143 10.62 7.46 16.69
CA SER A 143 11.85 6.87 17.23
C SER A 143 12.45 7.78 18.29
N SER A 144 12.64 7.26 19.52
CA SER A 144 13.33 8.01 20.58
C SER A 144 14.79 8.26 20.26
N ALA A 145 15.41 7.37 19.48
CA ALA A 145 16.80 7.50 19.07
C ALA A 145 16.98 8.58 17.98
N ASP A 146 16.03 8.67 17.04
CA ASP A 146 16.17 9.56 15.87
C ASP A 146 15.57 10.95 16.12
N ASN A 147 14.55 11.02 17.00
CA ASN A 147 13.85 12.25 17.40
C ASN A 147 13.76 12.37 18.94
N PRO A 148 14.88 12.39 19.69
CA PRO A 148 14.86 12.29 21.15
C PRO A 148 14.08 13.40 21.83
N ARG A 149 14.14 14.62 21.29
CA ARG A 149 13.51 15.82 21.85
C ARG A 149 12.19 16.21 21.17
N GLY A 150 11.73 15.46 20.17
CA GLY A 150 10.55 15.83 19.38
C GLY A 150 10.73 17.05 18.47
N SER A 151 11.97 17.51 18.29
CA SER A 151 12.27 18.73 17.51
C SER A 151 12.14 18.54 15.99
N LYS A 152 12.11 17.29 15.53
CA LYS A 152 12.00 16.95 14.10
C LYS A 152 10.57 16.71 13.64
N GLY A 153 9.58 16.88 14.49
CA GLY A 153 8.17 16.63 14.25
C GLY A 153 7.54 15.84 15.40
N LEU A 154 6.31 15.36 15.19
CA LEU A 154 5.57 14.61 16.20
C LEU A 154 6.39 13.41 16.70
N ALA A 155 6.67 13.38 18.00
CA ALA A 155 7.37 12.27 18.65
C ALA A 155 6.44 11.14 19.07
N LYS A 156 5.12 11.36 19.02
CA LYS A 156 4.05 10.38 19.26
C LYS A 156 2.90 10.64 18.31
N PRO A 157 2.16 9.62 17.87
CA PRO A 157 0.96 9.83 17.06
C PRO A 157 -0.09 10.62 17.81
N THR A 158 -0.84 11.46 17.10
CA THR A 158 -2.00 12.16 17.67
C THR A 158 -3.18 11.20 17.88
N GLN A 159 -4.12 11.56 18.74
CA GLN A 159 -5.36 10.79 18.90
C GLN A 159 -6.15 10.68 17.58
N LYS A 160 -6.15 11.74 16.76
CA LYS A 160 -6.80 11.73 15.45
C LYS A 160 -6.14 10.74 14.49
N GLN A 161 -4.80 10.71 14.44
CA GLN A 161 -4.07 9.72 13.66
C GLN A 161 -4.39 8.30 14.12
N MET A 162 -4.40 8.05 15.42
CA MET A 162 -4.69 6.73 15.98
C MET A 162 -6.10 6.26 15.62
N LYS A 163 -7.09 7.14 15.74
CA LYS A 163 -8.48 6.84 15.35
C LYS A 163 -8.55 6.46 13.87
N SER A 164 -8.05 7.30 12.98
CA SER A 164 -8.10 7.08 11.53
C SER A 164 -7.32 5.84 11.10
N LEU A 165 -6.16 5.57 11.72
CA LEU A 165 -5.37 4.38 11.44
C LEU A 165 -6.14 3.10 11.81
N ILE A 166 -6.76 3.06 13.00
CA ILE A 166 -7.54 1.91 13.47
C ILE A 166 -8.73 1.66 12.54
N GLU A 167 -9.48 2.71 12.17
CA GLU A 167 -10.60 2.62 11.24
C GLU A 167 -10.16 2.12 9.86
N LEU A 168 -9.05 2.65 9.33
CA LEU A 168 -8.46 2.22 8.07
C LEU A 168 -8.05 0.75 8.12
N CYS A 169 -7.34 0.31 9.16
CA CYS A 169 -6.93 -1.08 9.32
C CYS A 169 -8.13 -2.04 9.39
N ARG A 170 -9.20 -1.66 10.11
CA ARG A 170 -10.45 -2.45 10.16
C ARG A 170 -11.08 -2.60 8.78
N LYS A 171 -11.23 -1.48 8.05
CA LYS A 171 -11.77 -1.45 6.69
C LYS A 171 -10.98 -2.36 5.76
N LEU A 172 -9.64 -2.23 5.73
CA LEU A 172 -8.78 -3.01 4.85
C LEU A 172 -8.77 -4.49 5.22
N ARG A 173 -8.79 -4.82 6.51
CA ARG A 173 -8.93 -6.21 6.96
C ARG A 173 -10.21 -6.85 6.45
N GLN A 174 -11.33 -6.15 6.58
CA GLN A 174 -12.62 -6.64 6.10
C GLN A 174 -12.63 -6.78 4.57
N GLN A 175 -12.12 -5.78 3.87
CA GLN A 175 -12.13 -5.73 2.39
C GLN A 175 -11.30 -6.86 1.76
N TYR A 176 -10.15 -7.19 2.35
CA TYR A 176 -9.19 -8.16 1.82
C TYR A 176 -9.10 -9.45 2.63
N ASN A 177 -9.95 -9.61 3.63
CA ASN A 177 -9.93 -10.76 4.55
C ASN A 177 -8.55 -10.99 5.19
N ILE A 178 -7.89 -9.89 5.61
CA ILE A 178 -6.55 -9.93 6.20
C ILE A 178 -6.62 -10.46 7.64
N PRO A 179 -5.89 -11.55 7.99
CA PRO A 179 -5.80 -12.03 9.36
C PRO A 179 -5.18 -10.98 10.29
N LEU A 180 -5.60 -10.96 11.57
CA LEU A 180 -5.09 -9.97 12.53
C LEU A 180 -3.57 -10.05 12.70
N GLN A 181 -3.02 -11.26 12.73
CA GLN A 181 -1.58 -11.51 12.83
C GLN A 181 -0.77 -11.06 11.61
N HIS A 182 -1.42 -10.66 10.53
CA HIS A 182 -0.78 -10.07 9.35
C HIS A 182 -0.79 -8.53 9.39
N ILE A 183 -1.11 -7.93 10.53
CA ILE A 183 -0.81 -6.52 10.80
C ILE A 183 0.53 -6.48 11.52
N LEU A 184 1.54 -5.92 10.88
CA LEU A 184 2.94 -5.95 11.32
C LEU A 184 3.52 -4.54 11.41
N ARG A 185 4.56 -4.40 12.22
CA ARG A 185 5.46 -3.24 12.18
C ARG A 185 6.49 -3.45 11.08
N HIS A 186 7.02 -2.39 10.53
CA HIS A 186 8.16 -2.52 9.63
C HIS A 186 9.37 -3.21 10.31
N SER A 187 9.58 -2.95 11.59
CA SER A 187 10.64 -3.61 12.38
C SER A 187 10.44 -5.12 12.60
N ASP A 188 9.25 -5.65 12.35
CA ASP A 188 9.01 -7.11 12.45
C ASP A 188 9.51 -7.86 11.21
N VAL A 189 9.73 -7.14 10.10
CA VAL A 189 10.08 -7.73 8.80
C VAL A 189 11.37 -7.17 8.19
N ALA A 190 12.00 -6.18 8.83
CA ALA A 190 13.23 -5.58 8.36
C ALA A 190 14.08 -5.05 9.53
N PRO A 191 15.41 -4.95 9.40
CA PRO A 191 16.30 -4.39 10.42
C PRO A 191 16.16 -2.86 10.49
N THR A 192 15.06 -2.36 11.05
CA THR A 192 14.72 -0.94 11.18
C THR A 192 14.09 -0.66 12.53
N LYS A 193 14.08 0.61 12.96
CA LYS A 193 13.35 1.08 14.14
C LYS A 193 11.92 1.52 13.82
N CYS A 194 11.53 1.52 12.55
CA CYS A 194 10.19 1.94 12.10
C CYS A 194 9.11 0.96 12.59
N PRO A 195 7.97 1.43 13.13
CA PRO A 195 7.49 2.82 13.21
C PRO A 195 7.99 3.63 14.41
N GLY A 196 8.92 3.12 15.19
CA GLY A 196 9.49 3.77 16.36
C GLY A 196 8.94 3.23 17.69
N ASP A 197 9.78 3.28 18.74
CA ASP A 197 9.47 2.75 20.07
C ASP A 197 8.36 3.52 20.80
N ARG A 198 8.04 4.73 20.38
CA ARG A 198 6.95 5.55 20.91
C ARG A 198 5.63 5.36 20.16
N PHE A 199 5.61 4.50 19.13
CA PHE A 199 4.38 4.16 18.42
C PHE A 199 3.62 3.06 19.18
N PRO A 200 2.35 3.27 19.57
CA PRO A 200 1.61 2.33 20.42
C PRO A 200 1.01 1.18 19.58
N PHE A 201 1.85 0.35 18.99
CA PHE A 201 1.45 -0.70 18.04
C PHE A 201 0.48 -1.71 18.64
N GLU A 202 0.77 -2.22 19.86
CA GLU A 202 -0.08 -3.22 20.51
C GLU A 202 -1.49 -2.67 20.80
N TYR A 203 -1.56 -1.37 21.13
CA TYR A 203 -2.84 -0.71 21.27
C TYR A 203 -3.61 -0.69 19.93
N VAL A 204 -2.96 -0.36 18.81
CA VAL A 204 -3.60 -0.39 17.47
C VAL A 204 -4.16 -1.77 17.20
N VAL A 205 -3.34 -2.81 17.33
CA VAL A 205 -3.76 -4.20 17.05
C VAL A 205 -4.93 -4.60 17.94
N SER A 206 -4.86 -4.28 19.24
CA SER A 206 -5.94 -4.59 20.19
C SER A 206 -7.26 -3.90 19.82
N GLN A 207 -7.20 -2.65 19.34
CA GLN A 207 -8.40 -1.92 18.91
C GLN A 207 -8.93 -2.46 17.57
N VAL A 208 -8.04 -2.80 16.63
CA VAL A 208 -8.45 -3.41 15.34
C VAL A 208 -9.12 -4.77 15.54
N ALA A 209 -8.71 -5.52 16.55
CA ALA A 209 -9.31 -6.83 16.90
C ALA A 209 -10.75 -6.72 17.43
N ARG A 210 -11.11 -5.59 18.05
CA ARG A 210 -12.47 -5.38 18.56
C ARG A 210 -13.42 -5.19 17.39
N VAL A 211 -14.26 -6.18 17.17
CA VAL A 211 -15.39 -6.07 16.24
C VAL A 211 -16.35 -5.04 16.81
N GLY A 212 -16.67 -4.01 16.03
CA GLY A 212 -17.73 -3.06 16.39
C GLY A 212 -19.10 -3.73 16.23
#